data_ee010af25bd971434d727616fa217da2
#
_entry.id   ee010af25bd971434d727616fa217da2
#
_cell.length_a   1.000
_cell.length_b   1.000
_cell.length_c   1.000
_cell.angle_alpha   90.00
_cell.angle_beta   90.00
_cell.angle_gamma   90.00
#
_symmetry.space_group_name_H-M   'P 1'
#
loop_
_entity.id
_entity.type
_entity.pdbx_description
1 polymer ?
#
loop_
_entity_poly.entity_id
_entity_poly.type
_entity_poly.pdbx_seq_one_letter_code
_entity_poly.pdbx_strand_id
1 'polypeptide(L)'
;DFFHIFVVDMELQIPHTRRYASVILPVKYSGEVSYVVPQFFEVECGSRVRVDFAGKVYSGVVSKILFHHEVPTHTPDGKEIQYKPILAVEELPKILPSEIELWERVAQYYLCSTGEVFKAAYPALTIRQESVKPRKTVEMFLESLENEEIVKKDVVPNNAQTQALQQIRAGFPKPVLLRGVTGSGKTGVMMKAIEETVNRGRGVIMLIPEIALTPQTLNVFYSYFGDTVAVFHSAL
;
A
#
# COMPACT_ATOMS: atom_id res chain seq x y z
N ASP A 1 10.79 21.77 -54.21
CA ASP A 1 10.62 20.46 -53.55
C ASP A 1 9.39 20.55 -52.67
N PHE A 2 8.28 20.02 -53.17
CA PHE A 2 6.99 20.00 -52.49
C PHE A 2 6.93 18.73 -51.64
N PHE A 3 6.94 18.86 -50.30
CA PHE A 3 6.53 17.79 -49.38
C PHE A 3 5.00 17.74 -49.36
N HIS A 4 4.43 16.72 -49.96
CA HIS A 4 3.03 16.39 -49.81
C HIS A 4 2.90 15.59 -48.49
N ILE A 5 2.31 16.24 -47.48
CA ILE A 5 1.84 15.54 -46.28
C ILE A 5 0.53 14.85 -46.67
N PHE A 6 0.56 13.53 -46.87
CA PHE A 6 -0.65 12.72 -46.92
C PHE A 6 -1.20 12.60 -45.50
N VAL A 7 -2.21 13.39 -45.18
CA VAL A 7 -3.10 13.07 -44.07
C VAL A 7 -3.96 11.90 -44.54
N VAL A 8 -3.57 10.69 -44.19
CA VAL A 8 -4.46 9.52 -44.32
C VAL A 8 -5.47 9.66 -43.22
N ASP A 9 -6.68 10.05 -43.59
CA ASP A 9 -7.85 9.96 -42.75
C ASP A 9 -8.20 8.46 -42.62
N MET A 10 -7.48 7.78 -41.73
CA MET A 10 -7.79 6.41 -41.38
C MET A 10 -8.98 6.47 -40.43
N GLU A 11 -10.20 6.45 -40.96
CA GLU A 11 -11.33 5.84 -40.28
C GLU A 11 -10.96 4.38 -39.99
N LEU A 12 -10.26 4.19 -38.88
CA LEU A 12 -10.03 2.87 -38.32
C LEU A 12 -11.39 2.32 -37.93
N GLN A 13 -11.92 1.45 -38.79
CA GLN A 13 -12.91 0.45 -38.39
C GLN A 13 -12.29 -0.32 -37.21
N ILE A 14 -12.58 0.14 -35.99
CA ILE A 14 -12.09 -0.49 -34.75
C ILE A 14 -12.89 -1.76 -34.56
N PRO A 15 -12.26 -2.95 -34.73
CA PRO A 15 -12.95 -4.19 -34.39
C PRO A 15 -13.28 -4.16 -32.90
N HIS A 16 -14.26 -4.90 -32.49
CA HIS A 16 -14.95 -5.03 -31.18
C HIS A 16 -14.08 -5.27 -29.93
N THR A 17 -12.85 -4.78 -29.87
CA THR A 17 -11.85 -5.01 -28.81
C THR A 17 -11.49 -3.77 -28.00
N ARG A 18 -12.39 -2.78 -27.91
CA ARG A 18 -12.17 -1.63 -27.05
C ARG A 18 -12.11 -2.11 -25.60
N ARG A 19 -10.93 -2.01 -24.97
CA ARG A 19 -10.74 -2.34 -23.57
C ARG A 19 -11.01 -1.12 -22.70
N TYR A 20 -11.60 -1.36 -21.54
CA TYR A 20 -11.81 -0.37 -20.50
C TYR A 20 -11.15 -0.83 -19.22
N ALA A 21 -10.87 0.09 -18.33
CA ALA A 21 -10.35 -0.19 -17.00
C ALA A 21 -11.22 0.49 -15.96
N SER A 22 -11.68 -0.27 -14.97
CA SER A 22 -12.23 0.29 -13.75
C SER A 22 -11.08 0.77 -12.87
N VAL A 23 -11.13 2.02 -12.39
CA VAL A 23 -10.01 2.65 -11.68
C VAL A 23 -10.46 3.13 -10.31
N ILE A 24 -9.75 2.68 -9.27
CA ILE A 24 -9.89 3.18 -7.90
C ILE A 24 -9.12 4.50 -7.81
N LEU A 25 -9.81 5.57 -7.44
CA LEU A 25 -9.24 6.91 -7.29
C LEU A 25 -9.14 7.29 -5.81
N PRO A 26 -8.12 8.07 -5.40
CA PRO A 26 -7.92 8.50 -4.00
C PRO A 26 -8.91 9.60 -3.57
N VAL A 27 -10.18 9.38 -3.84
CA VAL A 27 -11.27 10.34 -3.59
C VAL A 27 -12.44 9.65 -2.89
N LYS A 28 -13.25 10.44 -2.18
CA LYS A 28 -14.50 9.96 -1.58
C LYS A 28 -15.57 9.81 -2.67
N TYR A 29 -15.56 8.66 -3.33
CA TYR A 29 -16.52 8.30 -4.36
C TYR A 29 -16.90 6.83 -4.22
N SER A 30 -18.20 6.55 -4.17
CA SER A 30 -18.69 5.20 -3.89
C SER A 30 -18.99 4.37 -5.15
N GLY A 31 -18.68 4.90 -6.34
CA GLY A 31 -18.91 4.24 -7.62
C GLY A 31 -17.61 3.72 -8.26
N GLU A 32 -17.77 2.86 -9.25
CA GLU A 32 -16.68 2.49 -10.16
C GLU A 32 -16.54 3.57 -11.25
N VAL A 33 -15.31 3.96 -11.54
CA VAL A 33 -15.02 4.92 -12.62
C VAL A 33 -14.25 4.19 -13.72
N SER A 34 -14.87 4.06 -14.88
CA SER A 34 -14.30 3.36 -16.02
C SER A 34 -13.64 4.33 -17.00
N TYR A 35 -12.52 3.92 -17.58
CA TYR A 35 -11.76 4.66 -18.57
C TYR A 35 -11.45 3.79 -19.78
N VAL A 36 -11.33 4.39 -20.95
CA VAL A 36 -10.82 3.72 -22.15
C VAL A 36 -9.33 3.44 -21.98
N VAL A 37 -8.91 2.21 -22.27
CA VAL A 37 -7.50 1.85 -22.36
C VAL A 37 -7.01 2.09 -23.78
N PRO A 38 -6.14 3.08 -24.02
CA PRO A 38 -5.52 3.29 -25.34
C PRO A 38 -4.75 2.04 -25.78
N GLN A 39 -4.76 1.75 -27.08
CA GLN A 39 -4.16 0.50 -27.61
C GLN A 39 -2.65 0.38 -27.37
N PHE A 40 -1.96 1.51 -27.23
CA PHE A 40 -0.52 1.57 -26.98
C PHE A 40 -0.14 1.43 -25.50
N PHE A 41 -1.11 1.33 -24.59
CA PHE A 41 -0.86 1.10 -23.18
C PHE A 41 -1.09 -0.38 -22.80
N GLU A 42 -0.09 -0.96 -22.17
CA GLU A 42 -0.22 -2.24 -21.48
C GLU A 42 -0.75 -2.00 -20.07
N VAL A 43 -2.03 -2.26 -19.87
CA VAL A 43 -2.74 -2.05 -18.61
C VAL A 43 -3.36 -3.35 -18.17
N GLU A 44 -3.16 -3.69 -16.90
CA GLU A 44 -3.74 -4.84 -16.22
C GLU A 44 -4.19 -4.49 -14.80
N CYS A 45 -4.84 -5.41 -14.11
CA CYS A 45 -5.21 -5.24 -12.71
C CYS A 45 -3.99 -4.92 -11.86
N GLY A 46 -4.10 -3.93 -10.98
CA GLY A 46 -3.00 -3.41 -10.16
C GLY A 46 -2.12 -2.36 -10.84
N SER A 47 -2.23 -2.13 -12.16
CA SER A 47 -1.50 -1.06 -12.84
C SER A 47 -1.86 0.29 -12.25
N ARG A 48 -0.84 1.13 -12.03
CA ARG A 48 -1.05 2.52 -11.61
C ARG A 48 -1.16 3.40 -12.84
N VAL A 49 -2.19 4.22 -12.88
CA VAL A 49 -2.54 5.01 -14.05
C VAL A 49 -2.89 6.45 -13.67
N ARG A 50 -2.61 7.37 -14.58
CA ARG A 50 -3.07 8.76 -14.45
C ARG A 50 -4.34 8.95 -15.27
N VAL A 51 -5.35 9.53 -14.65
CA VAL A 51 -6.67 9.75 -15.26
C VAL A 51 -7.23 11.12 -14.89
N ASP A 52 -8.07 11.66 -15.75
CA ASP A 52 -8.84 12.87 -15.45
C ASP A 52 -10.18 12.49 -14.80
N PHE A 53 -10.41 12.97 -13.58
CA PHE A 53 -11.68 12.87 -12.89
C PHE A 53 -12.15 14.26 -12.44
N ALA A 54 -13.33 14.66 -12.90
CA ALA A 54 -13.92 15.97 -12.60
C ALA A 54 -13.00 17.16 -12.89
N GLY A 55 -12.22 17.11 -13.98
CA GLY A 55 -11.31 18.17 -14.40
C GLY A 55 -9.98 18.23 -13.64
N LYS A 56 -9.68 17.21 -12.83
CA LYS A 56 -8.40 17.07 -12.12
C LYS A 56 -7.75 15.74 -12.46
N VAL A 57 -6.42 15.75 -12.58
CA VAL A 57 -5.64 14.54 -12.83
C VAL A 57 -5.30 13.86 -11.51
N TYR A 58 -5.64 12.58 -11.43
CA TYR A 58 -5.34 11.72 -10.29
C TYR A 58 -4.47 10.54 -10.71
N SER A 59 -3.63 10.08 -9.81
CA SER A 59 -3.06 8.74 -9.87
C SER A 59 -4.08 7.78 -9.27
N GLY A 60 -4.40 6.72 -10.00
CA GLY A 60 -5.35 5.70 -9.59
C GLY A 60 -4.81 4.29 -9.81
N VAL A 61 -5.53 3.30 -9.32
CA VAL A 61 -5.18 1.89 -9.44
C VAL A 61 -6.26 1.17 -10.23
N VAL A 62 -5.85 0.42 -11.25
CA VAL A 62 -6.78 -0.39 -12.04
C VAL A 62 -7.25 -1.58 -11.20
N SER A 63 -8.54 -1.64 -10.92
CA SER A 63 -9.17 -2.75 -10.20
C SER A 63 -9.58 -3.89 -11.12
N LYS A 64 -10.07 -3.56 -12.33
CA LYS A 64 -10.56 -4.54 -13.31
C LYS A 64 -10.29 -4.06 -14.72
N ILE A 65 -10.06 -5.00 -15.63
CA ILE A 65 -10.12 -4.77 -17.08
C ILE A 65 -11.47 -5.24 -17.57
N LEU A 66 -12.15 -4.41 -18.34
CA LEU A 66 -13.52 -4.61 -18.85
C LEU A 66 -13.52 -4.56 -20.37
N PHE A 67 -14.43 -5.27 -20.97
CA PHE A 67 -14.68 -5.23 -22.42
C PHE A 67 -15.91 -4.37 -22.71
N HIS A 68 -16.12 -4.02 -23.99
CA HIS A 68 -17.17 -3.10 -24.40
C HIS A 68 -18.58 -3.51 -23.94
N HIS A 69 -18.88 -4.80 -23.89
CA HIS A 69 -20.17 -5.33 -23.44
C HIS A 69 -20.38 -5.30 -21.91
N GLU A 70 -19.32 -5.04 -21.15
CA GLU A 70 -19.34 -5.00 -19.67
C GLU A 70 -19.50 -3.57 -19.13
N VAL A 71 -19.41 -2.56 -20.00
CA VAL A 71 -19.56 -1.15 -19.61
C VAL A 71 -20.88 -0.59 -20.12
N PRO A 72 -21.59 0.24 -19.30
CA PRO A 72 -22.81 0.91 -19.75
C PRO A 72 -22.53 1.85 -20.94
N THR A 73 -23.33 1.80 -21.98
CA THR A 73 -23.19 2.70 -23.12
C THR A 73 -24.04 3.96 -22.98
N HIS A 74 -25.09 3.89 -22.16
CA HIS A 74 -26.02 5.00 -21.94
C HIS A 74 -26.27 5.21 -20.45
N THR A 75 -26.50 6.46 -20.06
CA THR A 75 -26.99 6.83 -18.73
C THR A 75 -28.46 6.38 -18.56
N PRO A 76 -29.00 6.31 -17.32
CA PRO A 76 -30.41 6.06 -17.07
C PRO A 76 -31.36 7.01 -17.85
N ASP A 77 -30.91 8.24 -18.14
CA ASP A 77 -31.66 9.25 -18.91
C ASP A 77 -31.52 9.08 -20.44
N GLY A 78 -30.87 8.00 -20.90
CA GLY A 78 -30.69 7.69 -22.31
C GLY A 78 -29.57 8.47 -23.05
N LYS A 79 -28.74 9.20 -22.34
CA LYS A 79 -27.59 9.90 -22.95
C LYS A 79 -26.41 8.93 -23.12
N GLU A 80 -25.74 9.01 -24.26
CA GLU A 80 -24.52 8.23 -24.52
C GLU A 80 -23.40 8.61 -23.55
N ILE A 81 -22.73 7.59 -22.97
CA ILE A 81 -21.62 7.78 -22.05
C ILE A 81 -20.32 7.86 -22.86
N GLN A 82 -19.65 8.98 -22.77
CA GLN A 82 -18.31 9.16 -23.33
C GLN A 82 -17.26 8.88 -22.26
N TYR A 83 -16.58 7.75 -22.38
CA TYR A 83 -15.50 7.37 -21.47
C TYR A 83 -14.21 8.12 -21.81
N LYS A 84 -13.60 8.78 -20.80
CA LYS A 84 -12.30 9.42 -20.94
C LYS A 84 -11.20 8.36 -21.06
N PRO A 85 -10.09 8.65 -21.78
CA PRO A 85 -8.96 7.73 -21.86
C PRO A 85 -8.10 7.80 -20.59
N ILE A 86 -7.36 6.72 -20.34
CA ILE A 86 -6.20 6.73 -19.44
C ILE A 86 -5.15 7.65 -20.07
N LEU A 87 -4.60 8.59 -19.28
CA LEU A 87 -3.64 9.59 -19.73
C LEU A 87 -2.21 9.06 -19.76
N ALA A 88 -1.85 8.24 -18.76
CA ALA A 88 -0.53 7.62 -18.65
C ALA A 88 -0.58 6.37 -17.77
N VAL A 89 0.37 5.46 -17.99
CA VAL A 89 0.69 4.36 -17.07
C VAL A 89 1.91 4.78 -16.27
N GLU A 90 1.86 4.65 -14.96
CA GLU A 90 2.98 5.02 -14.08
C GLU A 90 3.95 3.85 -13.95
N GLU A 91 5.26 4.14 -14.03
CA GLU A 91 6.35 3.18 -13.83
C GLU A 91 6.57 2.90 -12.32
N LEU A 92 5.51 2.48 -11.65
CA LEU A 92 5.51 2.11 -10.24
C LEU A 92 5.18 0.63 -10.08
N PRO A 93 5.59 -0.01 -8.98
CA PRO A 93 5.19 -1.37 -8.70
C PRO A 93 3.67 -1.53 -8.74
N LYS A 94 3.20 -2.60 -9.38
CA LYS A 94 1.77 -2.92 -9.45
C LYS A 94 1.25 -3.26 -8.06
N ILE A 95 0.01 -2.88 -7.82
CA ILE A 95 -0.71 -3.26 -6.61
C ILE A 95 -1.17 -4.70 -6.75
N LEU A 96 -0.94 -5.51 -5.74
CA LEU A 96 -1.37 -6.90 -5.76
C LEU A 96 -2.90 -7.00 -5.68
N PRO A 97 -3.54 -7.97 -6.36
CA PRO A 97 -4.97 -8.21 -6.23
C PRO A 97 -5.42 -8.41 -4.78
N SER A 98 -4.59 -9.07 -3.95
CA SER A 98 -4.86 -9.25 -2.51
C SER A 98 -4.89 -7.94 -1.72
N GLU A 99 -4.15 -6.91 -2.14
CA GLU A 99 -4.22 -5.58 -1.53
C GLU A 99 -5.51 -4.87 -1.91
N ILE A 100 -5.93 -4.96 -3.17
CA ILE A 100 -7.21 -4.40 -3.64
C ILE A 100 -8.38 -5.06 -2.87
N GLU A 101 -8.35 -6.39 -2.72
CA GLU A 101 -9.35 -7.12 -1.94
C GLU A 101 -9.34 -6.67 -0.46
N LEU A 102 -8.17 -6.44 0.12
CA LEU A 102 -8.06 -5.89 1.47
C LEU A 102 -8.71 -4.51 1.57
N TRP A 103 -8.47 -3.62 0.60
CA TRP A 103 -9.07 -2.28 0.60
C TRP A 103 -10.59 -2.34 0.50
N GLU A 104 -11.13 -3.22 -0.33
CA GLU A 104 -12.58 -3.44 -0.44
C GLU A 104 -13.18 -3.92 0.90
N ARG A 105 -12.53 -4.88 1.56
CA ARG A 105 -12.95 -5.36 2.90
C ARG A 105 -12.89 -4.27 3.96
N VAL A 106 -11.81 -3.47 3.97
CA VAL A 106 -11.67 -2.33 4.90
C VAL A 106 -12.73 -1.28 4.62
N ALA A 107 -12.99 -0.95 3.35
CA ALA A 107 -14.02 -0.01 2.95
C ALA A 107 -15.41 -0.45 3.42
N GLN A 108 -15.73 -1.73 3.23
CA GLN A 108 -16.99 -2.32 3.68
C GLN A 108 -17.11 -2.29 5.22
N TYR A 109 -16.04 -2.63 5.93
CA TYR A 109 -16.03 -2.67 7.39
C TYR A 109 -16.22 -1.28 8.02
N TYR A 110 -15.55 -0.26 7.46
CA TYR A 110 -15.59 1.11 7.98
C TYR A 110 -16.64 2.00 7.31
N LEU A 111 -17.45 1.45 6.39
CA LEU A 111 -18.49 2.18 5.65
C LEU A 111 -17.95 3.42 4.91
N CYS A 112 -16.76 3.29 4.32
CA CYS A 112 -16.12 4.32 3.51
C CYS A 112 -15.90 3.82 2.07
N SER A 113 -15.43 4.68 1.16
CA SER A 113 -15.10 4.29 -0.20
C SER A 113 -13.74 3.59 -0.28
N THR A 114 -13.57 2.67 -1.23
CA THR A 114 -12.27 2.03 -1.50
C THR A 114 -11.19 3.06 -1.84
N GLY A 115 -11.58 4.18 -2.47
CA GLY A 115 -10.69 5.30 -2.75
C GLY A 115 -10.13 6.00 -1.51
N GLU A 116 -10.93 6.11 -0.44
CA GLU A 116 -10.45 6.63 0.85
C GLU A 116 -9.45 5.68 1.50
N VAL A 117 -9.68 4.37 1.40
CA VAL A 117 -8.73 3.35 1.89
C VAL A 117 -7.43 3.40 1.07
N PHE A 118 -7.53 3.45 -0.27
CA PHE A 118 -6.37 3.61 -1.14
C PHE A 118 -5.55 4.85 -0.78
N LYS A 119 -6.21 6.00 -0.57
CA LYS A 119 -5.54 7.23 -0.15
C LYS A 119 -4.81 7.09 1.19
N ALA A 120 -5.36 6.32 2.13
CA ALA A 120 -4.72 6.06 3.41
C ALA A 120 -3.55 5.08 3.29
N ALA A 121 -3.69 4.03 2.45
CA ALA A 121 -2.64 3.05 2.18
C ALA A 121 -1.45 3.67 1.42
N TYR A 122 -1.71 4.59 0.49
CA TYR A 122 -0.71 5.26 -0.33
C TYR A 122 -0.87 6.79 -0.22
N PRO A 123 -0.35 7.42 0.84
CA PRO A 123 -0.40 8.87 1.00
C PRO A 123 0.35 9.59 -0.15
N ALA A 124 -0.12 10.77 -0.52
CA ALA A 124 0.39 11.54 -1.66
C ALA A 124 1.91 11.81 -1.64
N LEU A 125 2.54 11.76 -0.47
CA LEU A 125 3.99 11.89 -0.31
C LEU A 125 4.77 10.73 -0.92
N THR A 126 4.18 9.54 -1.05
CA THR A 126 4.78 8.36 -1.67
C THR A 126 4.76 8.43 -3.19
N ILE A 127 3.91 9.29 -3.77
CA ILE A 127 3.72 9.45 -5.22
C ILE A 127 4.73 10.46 -5.82
N ARG A 128 5.31 11.34 -5.01
CA ARG A 128 6.37 12.25 -5.43
C ARG A 128 7.72 11.62 -5.15
N GLN A 129 8.37 11.11 -6.19
CA GLN A 129 9.77 10.65 -6.16
C GLN A 129 10.79 11.77 -5.90
N GLU A 130 10.36 13.00 -5.66
CA GLU A 130 11.25 14.11 -5.34
C GLU A 130 11.46 14.16 -3.83
N SER A 131 12.69 13.83 -3.43
CA SER A 131 13.34 14.09 -2.12
C SER A 131 12.41 14.61 -1.02
N VAL A 132 11.72 13.69 -0.34
CA VAL A 132 11.08 14.03 0.94
C VAL A 132 12.23 14.29 1.91
N LYS A 133 12.52 15.56 2.18
CA LYS A 133 13.39 15.89 3.31
C LYS A 133 12.73 15.32 4.57
N PRO A 134 13.44 14.49 5.34
CA PRO A 134 12.89 14.00 6.61
C PRO A 134 12.42 15.19 7.42
N ARG A 135 11.26 15.07 8.05
CA ARG A 135 10.77 16.14 8.92
C ARG A 135 11.74 16.29 10.09
N LYS A 136 12.01 17.52 10.51
CA LYS A 136 12.90 17.84 11.65
C LYS A 136 12.66 16.96 12.89
N THR A 137 11.41 16.56 13.12
CA THR A 137 11.02 15.67 14.22
C THR A 137 11.66 14.27 14.11
N VAL A 138 11.81 13.74 12.88
CA VAL A 138 12.44 12.44 12.65
C VAL A 138 13.96 12.56 12.80
N GLU A 139 14.54 13.65 12.27
CA GLU A 139 15.98 13.92 12.45
C GLU A 139 16.33 14.08 13.93
N MET A 140 15.60 14.92 14.69
CA MET A 140 15.80 15.06 16.14
C MET A 140 15.59 13.75 16.89
N PHE A 141 14.67 12.92 16.43
CA PHE A 141 14.41 11.60 17.02
C PHE A 141 15.57 10.65 16.75
N LEU A 142 16.08 10.58 15.52
CA LEU A 142 17.23 9.78 15.14
C LEU A 142 18.50 10.26 15.86
N GLU A 143 18.73 11.56 15.96
CA GLU A 143 19.83 12.15 16.74
C GLU A 143 19.76 11.78 18.23
N SER A 144 18.54 11.67 18.81
CA SER A 144 18.37 11.22 20.19
C SER A 144 18.74 9.75 20.40
N LEU A 145 18.62 8.92 19.33
CA LEU A 145 19.01 7.52 19.36
C LEU A 145 20.52 7.32 19.24
N GLU A 146 21.23 8.19 18.50
CA GLU A 146 22.68 8.12 18.31
C GLU A 146 23.48 8.42 19.57
N ASN A 147 22.87 9.14 20.54
CA ASN A 147 23.53 9.55 21.78
C ASN A 147 23.45 8.54 22.93
N GLU A 148 22.71 7.42 22.77
CA GLU A 148 22.65 6.35 23.77
C GLU A 148 23.54 5.17 23.33
N GLU A 149 24.45 4.71 24.21
CA GLU A 149 25.21 3.47 23.98
C GLU A 149 24.25 2.28 23.85
N ILE A 150 24.12 1.80 22.61
CA ILE A 150 23.23 0.67 22.27
C ILE A 150 23.91 -0.62 22.67
N VAL A 151 23.64 -1.10 23.88
CA VAL A 151 24.11 -2.42 24.34
C VAL A 151 23.13 -3.49 23.84
N LYS A 152 23.53 -4.23 22.81
CA LYS A 152 22.81 -5.42 22.36
C LYS A 152 22.87 -6.47 23.47
N LYS A 153 21.77 -6.63 24.21
CA LYS A 153 21.63 -7.72 25.19
C LYS A 153 21.11 -8.96 24.49
N ASP A 154 21.92 -10.00 24.39
CA ASP A 154 21.42 -11.30 23.95
C ASP A 154 20.33 -11.78 24.90
N VAL A 155 19.11 -11.87 24.38
CA VAL A 155 17.98 -12.43 25.15
C VAL A 155 18.08 -13.94 25.10
N VAL A 156 18.55 -14.53 26.18
CA VAL A 156 18.49 -15.98 26.39
C VAL A 156 17.13 -16.32 27.01
N PRO A 157 16.23 -16.98 26.29
CA PRO A 157 14.90 -17.32 26.81
C PRO A 157 15.00 -18.32 27.96
N ASN A 158 14.27 -18.08 29.03
CA ASN A 158 14.08 -19.08 30.08
C ASN A 158 13.09 -20.16 29.63
N ASN A 159 12.88 -21.21 30.47
CA ASN A 159 12.02 -22.31 30.10
C ASN A 159 10.58 -21.90 29.75
N ALA A 160 9.97 -20.99 30.50
CA ALA A 160 8.62 -20.48 30.21
C ALA A 160 8.55 -19.68 28.90
N GLN A 161 9.56 -18.85 28.62
CA GLN A 161 9.68 -18.09 27.38
C GLN A 161 9.92 -19.02 26.18
N THR A 162 10.71 -20.08 26.36
CA THR A 162 10.93 -21.10 25.32
C THR A 162 9.64 -21.84 24.99
N GLN A 163 8.84 -22.20 25.98
CA GLN A 163 7.53 -22.81 25.77
C GLN A 163 6.58 -21.84 25.03
N ALA A 164 6.57 -20.56 25.40
CA ALA A 164 5.78 -19.56 24.71
C ALA A 164 6.18 -19.43 23.23
N LEU A 165 7.47 -19.42 22.92
CA LEU A 165 7.97 -19.41 21.54
C LEU A 165 7.54 -20.66 20.76
N GLN A 166 7.59 -21.84 21.39
CA GLN A 166 7.10 -23.08 20.76
C GLN A 166 5.60 -22.99 20.43
N GLN A 167 4.79 -22.43 21.34
CA GLN A 167 3.35 -22.24 21.10
C GLN A 167 3.08 -21.23 19.98
N ILE A 168 3.86 -20.13 19.91
CA ILE A 168 3.76 -19.14 18.81
C ILE A 168 4.06 -19.82 17.46
N ARG A 169 5.10 -20.65 17.39
CA ARG A 169 5.46 -21.39 16.16
C ARG A 169 4.39 -22.40 15.75
N ALA A 170 3.81 -23.12 16.72
CA ALA A 170 2.78 -24.12 16.47
C ALA A 170 1.39 -23.51 16.19
N GLY A 171 1.15 -22.29 16.66
CA GLY A 171 -0.15 -21.62 16.54
C GLY A 171 -0.49 -21.12 15.16
N PHE A 172 0.51 -20.87 14.30
CA PHE A 172 0.26 -20.34 12.96
C PHE A 172 -0.64 -21.29 12.12
N PRO A 173 -1.67 -20.79 11.43
CA PRO A 173 -2.06 -19.38 11.22
C PRO A 173 -3.04 -18.81 12.28
N LYS A 174 -3.24 -19.47 13.40
CA LYS A 174 -4.17 -19.02 14.44
C LYS A 174 -3.52 -17.94 15.33
N PRO A 175 -4.30 -16.96 15.83
CA PRO A 175 -3.80 -15.98 16.79
C PRO A 175 -3.36 -16.65 18.09
N VAL A 176 -2.25 -16.19 18.67
CA VAL A 176 -1.71 -16.65 19.95
C VAL A 176 -1.75 -15.51 20.95
N LEU A 177 -2.34 -15.74 22.12
CA LEU A 177 -2.37 -14.79 23.23
C LEU A 177 -1.20 -15.03 24.17
N LEU A 178 -0.22 -14.11 24.19
CA LEU A 178 0.89 -14.10 25.14
C LEU A 178 0.50 -13.28 26.38
N ARG A 179 0.20 -13.95 27.49
CA ARG A 179 -0.16 -13.32 28.78
C ARG A 179 1.00 -13.39 29.77
N GLY A 180 1.25 -12.29 30.48
CA GLY A 180 2.27 -12.24 31.55
C GLY A 180 2.27 -10.88 32.26
N VAL A 181 2.73 -10.84 33.50
CA VAL A 181 2.86 -9.61 34.28
C VAL A 181 3.92 -8.66 33.68
N THR A 182 3.91 -7.41 34.10
CA THR A 182 4.96 -6.45 33.73
C THR A 182 6.31 -6.99 34.20
N GLY A 183 7.35 -6.88 33.37
CA GLY A 183 8.69 -7.40 33.69
C GLY A 183 8.89 -8.91 33.47
N SER A 184 7.85 -9.69 33.06
CA SER A 184 7.99 -11.14 32.80
C SER A 184 8.79 -11.49 31.54
N GLY A 185 9.29 -10.48 30.81
CA GLY A 185 10.09 -10.67 29.59
C GLY A 185 9.29 -10.96 28.33
N LYS A 186 8.01 -10.55 28.26
CA LYS A 186 7.20 -10.66 27.02
C LYS A 186 7.88 -10.04 25.80
N THR A 187 8.50 -8.89 26.00
CA THR A 187 9.25 -8.21 24.93
C THR A 187 10.36 -9.09 24.37
N GLY A 188 11.10 -9.81 25.25
CA GLY A 188 12.14 -10.74 24.82
C GLY A 188 11.60 -11.92 24.00
N VAL A 189 10.41 -12.44 24.35
CA VAL A 189 9.73 -13.48 23.54
C VAL A 189 9.36 -12.91 22.17
N MET A 190 8.78 -11.71 22.12
CA MET A 190 8.45 -11.04 20.85
C MET A 190 9.69 -10.79 19.98
N MET A 191 10.79 -10.29 20.58
CA MET A 191 12.05 -10.07 19.86
C MET A 191 12.59 -11.35 19.23
N LYS A 192 12.56 -12.46 19.94
CA LYS A 192 12.98 -13.76 19.39
C LYS A 192 12.05 -14.27 18.29
N ALA A 193 10.76 -14.10 18.42
CA ALA A 193 9.79 -14.46 17.37
C ALA A 193 9.99 -13.60 16.09
N ILE A 194 10.29 -12.30 16.26
CA ILE A 194 10.64 -11.38 15.15
C ILE A 194 11.93 -11.86 14.49
N GLU A 195 13.01 -12.09 15.26
CA GLU A 195 14.29 -12.55 14.75
C GLU A 195 14.15 -13.82 13.90
N GLU A 196 13.41 -14.80 14.38
CA GLU A 196 13.15 -16.03 13.64
C GLU A 196 12.36 -15.81 12.35
N THR A 197 11.43 -14.87 12.36
CA THR A 197 10.61 -14.54 11.19
C THR A 197 11.44 -13.82 10.12
N VAL A 198 12.24 -12.84 10.53
CA VAL A 198 13.16 -12.11 9.66
C VAL A 198 14.22 -13.03 9.06
N ASN A 199 14.79 -13.93 9.86
CA ASN A 199 15.78 -14.92 9.41
C ASN A 199 15.21 -15.90 8.36
N ARG A 200 13.88 -16.06 8.29
CA ARG A 200 13.19 -16.81 7.23
C ARG A 200 12.88 -15.97 6.00
N GLY A 201 13.37 -14.73 5.91
CA GLY A 201 13.12 -13.80 4.82
C GLY A 201 11.70 -13.23 4.79
N ARG A 202 11.00 -13.20 5.92
CA ARG A 202 9.64 -12.65 6.04
C ARG A 202 9.65 -11.30 6.74
N GLY A 203 8.70 -10.43 6.37
CA GLY A 203 8.44 -9.18 7.07
C GLY A 203 7.63 -9.39 8.35
N VAL A 204 7.77 -8.44 9.29
CA VAL A 204 7.01 -8.43 10.55
C VAL A 204 6.39 -7.05 10.72
N ILE A 205 5.13 -7.00 11.13
CA ILE A 205 4.47 -5.78 11.57
C ILE A 205 4.25 -5.90 13.07
N MET A 206 4.85 -4.97 13.83
CA MET A 206 4.64 -4.88 15.27
C MET A 206 3.80 -3.65 15.59
N LEU A 207 2.64 -3.87 16.20
CA LEU A 207 1.75 -2.81 16.65
C LEU A 207 2.03 -2.49 18.12
N ILE A 208 2.40 -1.25 18.39
CA ILE A 208 2.69 -0.75 19.74
C ILE A 208 1.70 0.39 20.03
N PRO A 209 1.03 0.40 21.20
CA PRO A 209 0.23 1.55 21.58
C PRO A 209 1.08 2.83 21.57
N GLU A 210 0.54 3.94 21.08
CA GLU A 210 1.25 5.20 20.90
C GLU A 210 1.92 5.70 22.20
N ILE A 211 1.25 5.51 23.34
CA ILE A 211 1.78 5.83 24.67
C ILE A 211 2.98 4.98 25.11
N ALA A 212 3.19 3.83 24.48
CA ALA A 212 4.29 2.91 24.77
C ALA A 212 5.44 3.01 23.75
N LEU A 213 5.27 3.84 22.72
CA LEU A 213 6.28 4.10 21.71
C LEU A 213 7.26 5.17 22.22
N THR A 214 8.07 4.79 23.20
CA THR A 214 9.11 5.66 23.77
C THR A 214 10.43 5.52 23.02
N PRO A 215 11.33 6.52 23.08
CA PRO A 215 12.69 6.40 22.55
C PRO A 215 13.41 5.13 23.03
N GLN A 216 13.27 4.79 24.32
CA GLN A 216 13.87 3.57 24.88
C GLN A 216 13.31 2.29 24.22
N THR A 217 12.01 2.24 23.96
CA THR A 217 11.40 1.10 23.27
C THR A 217 11.95 0.95 21.86
N LEU A 218 12.08 2.05 21.13
CA LEU A 218 12.62 2.04 19.78
C LEU A 218 14.10 1.70 19.75
N ASN A 219 14.89 2.21 20.68
CA ASN A 219 16.32 1.86 20.83
C ASN A 219 16.51 0.35 21.00
N VAL A 220 15.63 -0.32 21.75
CA VAL A 220 15.68 -1.78 21.89
C VAL A 220 15.51 -2.46 20.51
N PHE A 221 14.57 -2.02 19.66
CA PHE A 221 14.38 -2.59 18.32
C PHE A 221 15.55 -2.28 17.38
N TYR A 222 16.03 -1.05 17.37
CA TYR A 222 17.16 -0.65 16.53
C TYR A 222 18.44 -1.39 16.93
N SER A 223 18.66 -1.64 18.25
CA SER A 223 19.82 -2.39 18.72
C SER A 223 19.85 -3.85 18.26
N TYR A 224 18.65 -4.44 18.02
CA TYR A 224 18.54 -5.82 17.57
C TYR A 224 18.52 -5.97 16.05
N PHE A 225 17.84 -5.06 15.36
CA PHE A 225 17.49 -5.21 13.96
C PHE A 225 18.12 -4.13 13.06
N GLY A 226 18.77 -3.12 13.64
CA GLY A 226 19.44 -2.06 12.88
C GLY A 226 18.53 -1.36 11.89
N ASP A 227 19.07 -1.03 10.73
CA ASP A 227 18.38 -0.30 9.64
C ASP A 227 17.24 -1.08 8.98
N THR A 228 16.98 -2.32 9.40
CA THR A 228 15.81 -3.09 8.90
C THR A 228 14.51 -2.69 9.59
N VAL A 229 14.57 -1.84 10.63
CA VAL A 229 13.40 -1.32 11.35
C VAL A 229 12.89 -0.07 10.67
N ALA A 230 11.63 -0.09 10.25
CA ALA A 230 10.90 1.11 9.85
C ALA A 230 9.85 1.45 10.90
N VAL A 231 9.79 2.72 11.30
CA VAL A 231 8.81 3.22 12.27
C VAL A 231 7.76 4.03 11.54
N PHE A 232 6.49 3.76 11.85
CA PHE A 232 5.36 4.49 11.31
C PHE A 232 4.43 4.94 12.43
N HIS A 233 4.20 6.24 12.54
CA HIS A 233 3.29 6.81 13.54
C HIS A 233 2.63 8.11 13.04
N SER A 234 1.62 8.60 13.73
CA SER A 234 0.79 9.73 13.30
C SER A 234 1.52 11.08 13.17
N ALA A 235 2.72 11.21 13.74
CA ALA A 235 3.52 12.44 13.66
C ALA A 235 4.53 12.45 12.49
N LEU A 236 4.58 11.38 11.68
CA LEU A 236 5.43 11.29 10.47
C LEU A 236 4.75 11.90 9.25
#